data_9ae033ba05aad0a7dce30c197c620a6f
#
_entry.id   9ae033ba05aad0a7dce30c197c620a6f
#
_cell.length_a   1.000
_cell.length_b   1.000
_cell.length_c   1.000
_cell.angle_alpha   90.00
_cell.angle_beta   90.00
_cell.angle_gamma   90.00
#
_symmetry.space_group_name_H-M   'P 1'
#
loop_
_entity.id
_entity.type
_entity.pdbx_description
1 polymer ?
#
loop_
_entity_poly.entity_id
_entity_poly.type
_entity_poly.pdbx_seq_one_letter_code
_entity_poly.pdbx_strand_id
1 'polypeptide(L)'
;MSFRSAVKKSVASHRPASQSFSRSRGKGEQEQPKRLILLNKPYDVLTQFTDDQGRSTLKDYVPVSGVYPAGRLDRNSEGLLLLTNDGRLQARIAEPKYKMVKTYWVQVEGSVTDQQLTQLQQGVLLNDGMTLPAQAERIHEPDIWPRTPPVRFRAHIPTSWMSITITEGRNRQVRRMTAAVGLPTLRLIRVKIGDWSLGDLQPGQWKEVAAVL
;
A
#
# COMPACT_ATOMS: atom_id res chain seq x y z
N MET A 1 -6.04 64.92 -57.52
CA MET A 1 -7.13 65.88 -57.17
C MET A 1 -8.17 65.19 -56.27
N SER A 2 -8.41 65.72 -55.21
CA SER A 2 -9.56 65.87 -54.32
C SER A 2 -9.43 65.26 -52.91
N PHE A 3 -9.29 66.22 -52.03
CA PHE A 3 -9.39 66.02 -50.55
C PHE A 3 -10.80 65.68 -50.10
N ARG A 4 -10.96 64.79 -49.04
CA ARG A 4 -12.00 64.97 -48.03
C ARG A 4 -11.60 64.37 -46.73
N SER A 5 -11.41 65.23 -45.86
CA SER A 5 -11.55 65.44 -44.42
C SER A 5 -12.20 64.32 -43.59
N ALA A 6 -11.48 63.91 -42.54
CA ALA A 6 -11.91 63.00 -41.53
C ALA A 6 -12.55 63.79 -40.34
N VAL A 7 -13.69 63.33 -39.87
CA VAL A 7 -14.33 63.77 -38.62
C VAL A 7 -14.06 62.74 -37.52
N LYS A 8 -13.35 63.14 -36.48
CA LYS A 8 -13.16 62.35 -35.24
C LYS A 8 -14.46 62.41 -34.42
N LYS A 9 -15.04 61.24 -34.13
CA LYS A 9 -15.99 61.08 -33.04
C LYS A 9 -15.32 60.33 -31.90
N SER A 10 -15.21 61.04 -30.75
CA SER A 10 -14.79 60.45 -29.49
C SER A 10 -15.93 59.58 -28.90
N VAL A 11 -15.64 58.32 -28.60
CA VAL A 11 -16.56 57.45 -27.86
C VAL A 11 -15.97 57.26 -26.48
N ALA A 12 -16.72 57.71 -25.48
CA ALA A 12 -16.40 57.59 -24.06
C ALA A 12 -16.48 56.10 -23.64
N SER A 13 -15.39 55.57 -23.12
CA SER A 13 -15.31 54.22 -22.58
C SER A 13 -15.96 54.18 -21.18
N HIS A 14 -17.11 53.54 -21.09
CA HIS A 14 -17.66 53.13 -19.80
C HIS A 14 -16.92 51.85 -19.33
N ARG A 15 -16.16 51.96 -18.23
CA ARG A 15 -15.64 50.79 -17.49
C ARG A 15 -16.78 50.23 -16.66
N PRO A 16 -17.10 48.95 -16.73
CA PRO A 16 -17.95 48.31 -15.76
C PRO A 16 -17.21 48.12 -14.44
N ALA A 17 -17.86 48.43 -13.34
CA ALA A 17 -17.38 48.27 -11.99
C ALA A 17 -17.07 46.80 -11.70
N SER A 18 -15.87 46.55 -11.17
CA SER A 18 -15.47 45.24 -10.67
C SER A 18 -16.32 44.85 -9.47
N GLN A 19 -17.26 43.95 -9.67
CA GLN A 19 -17.92 43.26 -8.57
C GLN A 19 -16.91 42.32 -7.91
N SER A 20 -16.49 42.67 -6.70
CA SER A 20 -15.76 41.80 -5.81
C SER A 20 -16.65 40.64 -5.39
N PHE A 21 -16.49 39.48 -6.01
CA PHE A 21 -17.02 38.24 -5.49
C PHE A 21 -16.33 37.90 -4.17
N SER A 22 -16.95 38.23 -3.05
CA SER A 22 -16.56 37.67 -1.76
C SER A 22 -16.85 36.17 -1.81
N ARG A 23 -15.78 35.37 -1.93
CA ARG A 23 -15.87 33.93 -1.67
C ARG A 23 -16.32 33.74 -0.24
N SER A 24 -17.59 33.41 -0.05
CA SER A 24 -18.10 32.91 1.22
C SER A 24 -17.23 31.68 1.57
N ARG A 25 -16.45 31.81 2.64
CA ARG A 25 -15.79 30.68 3.28
C ARG A 25 -16.89 29.69 3.63
N GLY A 26 -16.87 28.53 2.95
CA GLY A 26 -17.82 27.45 3.15
C GLY A 26 -17.90 27.08 4.64
N LYS A 27 -19.10 26.69 5.03
CA LYS A 27 -19.48 26.13 6.32
C LYS A 27 -18.37 25.20 6.81
N GLY A 28 -17.97 25.38 8.07
CA GLY A 28 -16.96 24.52 8.70
C GLY A 28 -17.29 23.04 8.47
N GLU A 29 -16.49 22.37 7.65
CA GLU A 29 -16.46 20.92 7.63
C GLU A 29 -16.11 20.49 9.05
N GLN A 30 -17.05 19.85 9.73
CA GLN A 30 -16.76 19.19 11.00
C GLN A 30 -15.67 18.15 10.67
N GLU A 31 -14.48 18.37 11.16
CA GLU A 31 -13.35 17.49 10.96
C GLU A 31 -13.73 16.13 11.54
N GLN A 32 -13.96 15.15 10.67
CA GLN A 32 -14.32 13.81 11.11
C GLN A 32 -13.20 13.24 11.96
N PRO A 33 -13.49 12.50 13.04
CA PRO A 33 -12.46 11.91 13.87
C PRO A 33 -11.56 11.02 12.99
N LYS A 34 -10.25 11.16 13.21
CA LYS A 34 -9.26 10.35 12.50
C LYS A 34 -9.41 8.89 12.87
N ARG A 35 -9.43 8.05 11.87
CA ARG A 35 -9.61 6.61 12.01
C ARG A 35 -8.43 5.86 11.42
N LEU A 36 -8.02 4.80 12.10
CA LEU A 36 -7.02 3.85 11.59
C LEU A 36 -7.52 2.43 11.84
N ILE A 37 -7.63 1.68 10.75
CA ILE A 37 -8.09 0.29 10.77
C ILE A 37 -6.94 -0.62 10.39
N LEU A 38 -6.74 -1.66 11.20
CA LEU A 38 -5.88 -2.79 10.92
C LEU A 38 -6.75 -3.93 10.40
N LEU A 39 -6.52 -4.36 9.18
CA LEU A 39 -7.19 -5.50 8.56
C LEU A 39 -6.19 -6.62 8.33
N ASN A 40 -6.53 -7.86 8.69
CA ASN A 40 -5.89 -9.03 8.13
C ASN A 40 -6.51 -9.33 6.76
N LYS A 41 -5.89 -8.81 5.69
CA LYS A 41 -6.39 -9.02 4.33
C LYS A 41 -6.23 -10.48 3.93
N PRO A 42 -7.32 -11.17 3.56
CA PRO A 42 -7.23 -12.55 3.08
C PRO A 42 -6.48 -12.67 1.75
N TYR A 43 -6.08 -13.89 1.42
CA TYR A 43 -5.64 -14.26 0.08
C TYR A 43 -6.75 -14.00 -0.95
N ASP A 44 -6.36 -13.65 -2.17
CA ASP A 44 -7.25 -13.44 -3.33
C ASP A 44 -8.23 -12.25 -3.21
N VAL A 45 -7.95 -11.30 -2.33
CA VAL A 45 -8.73 -10.07 -2.13
C VAL A 45 -7.99 -8.87 -2.70
N LEU A 46 -8.69 -8.05 -3.50
CA LEU A 46 -8.15 -6.81 -4.08
C LEU A 46 -8.05 -5.70 -3.01
N THR A 47 -6.94 -4.95 -3.04
CA THR A 47 -6.74 -3.77 -2.15
C THR A 47 -7.45 -2.54 -2.69
N GLN A 48 -8.78 -2.65 -2.85
CA GLN A 48 -9.69 -1.60 -3.32
C GLN A 48 -11.12 -1.92 -2.90
N PHE A 49 -12.02 -0.95 -2.92
CA PHE A 49 -13.42 -1.11 -2.51
C PHE A 49 -14.38 -1.41 -3.67
N THR A 50 -13.95 -1.26 -4.90
CA THR A 50 -14.78 -1.49 -6.11
C THR A 50 -14.08 -2.42 -7.08
N ASP A 51 -14.86 -3.23 -7.80
CA ASP A 51 -14.37 -4.09 -8.86
C ASP A 51 -15.50 -4.38 -9.86
N ASP A 52 -15.20 -4.25 -11.16
CA ASP A 52 -16.16 -4.46 -12.23
C ASP A 52 -16.23 -5.93 -12.70
N GLN A 53 -15.34 -6.79 -12.19
CA GLN A 53 -15.23 -8.20 -12.57
C GLN A 53 -15.77 -9.16 -11.50
N GLY A 54 -16.39 -8.64 -10.45
CA GLY A 54 -16.97 -9.45 -9.37
C GLY A 54 -15.95 -10.18 -8.49
N ARG A 55 -14.68 -9.72 -8.47
CA ARG A 55 -13.65 -10.27 -7.58
C ARG A 55 -13.84 -9.70 -6.17
N SER A 56 -13.40 -10.47 -5.15
CA SER A 56 -13.47 -10.02 -3.77
C SER A 56 -12.61 -8.78 -3.52
N THR A 57 -13.15 -7.84 -2.78
CA THR A 57 -12.57 -6.53 -2.49
C THR A 57 -12.58 -6.23 -0.99
N LEU A 58 -12.03 -5.10 -0.58
CA LEU A 58 -12.07 -4.64 0.81
C LEU A 58 -13.51 -4.38 1.31
N LYS A 59 -14.46 -4.12 0.39
CA LYS A 59 -15.87 -3.89 0.73
C LYS A 59 -16.49 -5.10 1.42
N ASP A 60 -16.03 -6.31 1.09
CA ASP A 60 -16.58 -7.55 1.64
C ASP A 60 -16.15 -7.76 3.12
N TYR A 61 -15.15 -7.04 3.59
CA TYR A 61 -14.52 -7.25 4.90
C TYR A 61 -14.60 -6.02 5.81
N VAL A 62 -14.55 -4.80 5.26
CA VAL A 62 -14.49 -3.56 6.02
C VAL A 62 -15.72 -2.72 5.75
N PRO A 63 -16.78 -2.81 6.58
CA PRO A 63 -18.03 -2.07 6.41
C PRO A 63 -17.93 -0.61 6.92
N VAL A 64 -16.72 -0.05 6.94
CA VAL A 64 -16.43 1.28 7.45
C VAL A 64 -16.28 2.24 6.28
N SER A 65 -17.20 3.21 6.17
CA SER A 65 -17.16 4.22 5.13
C SER A 65 -16.07 5.27 5.37
N GLY A 66 -15.57 5.88 4.28
CA GLY A 66 -14.65 7.00 4.33
C GLY A 66 -13.20 6.64 4.66
N VAL A 67 -12.85 5.36 4.79
CA VAL A 67 -11.47 4.91 4.96
C VAL A 67 -10.89 4.38 3.67
N TYR A 68 -9.59 4.58 3.46
CA TYR A 68 -8.87 4.17 2.25
C TYR A 68 -7.57 3.43 2.63
N PRO A 69 -7.12 2.47 1.81
CA PRO A 69 -5.88 1.76 2.10
C PRO A 69 -4.67 2.70 2.13
N ALA A 70 -3.87 2.58 3.17
CA ALA A 70 -2.57 3.23 3.30
C ALA A 70 -1.50 2.34 2.67
N GLY A 71 -1.35 2.48 1.36
CA GLY A 71 -0.53 1.61 0.53
C GLY A 71 -1.30 0.37 0.05
N ARG A 72 -0.61 -0.47 -0.72
CA ARG A 72 -1.21 -1.66 -1.34
C ARG A 72 -0.62 -2.94 -0.77
N LEU A 73 -1.38 -4.01 -0.89
CA LEU A 73 -0.95 -5.39 -0.71
C LEU A 73 -1.52 -6.18 -1.88
N ASP A 74 -0.67 -6.95 -2.54
CA ASP A 74 -1.08 -7.69 -3.74
C ASP A 74 -2.28 -8.61 -3.47
N ARG A 75 -3.07 -8.89 -4.49
CA ARG A 75 -4.22 -9.80 -4.42
C ARG A 75 -3.83 -11.16 -3.83
N ASN A 76 -2.71 -11.72 -4.28
CA ASN A 76 -2.18 -13.01 -3.83
C ASN A 76 -1.25 -12.93 -2.61
N SER A 77 -1.28 -11.84 -1.86
CA SER A 77 -0.58 -11.67 -0.58
C SER A 77 -1.60 -11.48 0.53
N GLU A 78 -1.23 -11.89 1.75
CA GLU A 78 -2.09 -11.92 2.93
C GLU A 78 -1.56 -10.97 4.02
N GLY A 79 -2.36 -10.74 5.03
CA GLY A 79 -1.91 -10.12 6.27
C GLY A 79 -2.22 -8.64 6.40
N LEU A 80 -1.42 -7.94 7.18
CA LEU A 80 -1.70 -6.58 7.65
C LEU A 80 -1.85 -5.57 6.51
N LEU A 81 -3.02 -4.97 6.44
CA LEU A 81 -3.33 -3.81 5.63
C LEU A 81 -3.89 -2.71 6.54
N LEU A 82 -3.35 -1.51 6.41
CA LEU A 82 -3.83 -0.34 7.13
C LEU A 82 -4.78 0.45 6.26
N LEU A 83 -5.92 0.92 6.84
CA LEU A 83 -6.85 1.81 6.18
C LEU A 83 -7.10 3.02 7.08
N THR A 84 -7.20 4.20 6.49
CA THR A 84 -7.42 5.44 7.25
C THR A 84 -8.21 6.46 6.44
N ASN A 85 -8.88 7.39 7.14
CA ASN A 85 -9.46 8.59 6.56
C ASN A 85 -8.53 9.82 6.66
N ASP A 86 -7.35 9.68 7.28
CA ASP A 86 -6.35 10.74 7.39
C ASP A 86 -5.33 10.64 6.24
N GLY A 87 -5.42 11.57 5.28
CA GLY A 87 -4.50 11.62 4.13
C GLY A 87 -3.03 11.83 4.51
N ARG A 88 -2.74 12.50 5.64
CA ARG A 88 -1.36 12.68 6.13
C ARG A 88 -0.80 11.37 6.65
N LEU A 89 -1.60 10.63 7.43
CA LEU A 89 -1.24 9.31 7.93
C LEU A 89 -1.08 8.32 6.77
N GLN A 90 -2.01 8.34 5.80
CA GLN A 90 -1.94 7.53 4.59
C GLN A 90 -0.61 7.76 3.83
N ALA A 91 -0.26 9.02 3.58
CA ALA A 91 0.98 9.40 2.90
C ALA A 91 2.21 8.90 3.67
N ARG A 92 2.24 9.08 5.00
CA ARG A 92 3.35 8.65 5.85
C ARG A 92 3.57 7.14 5.85
N ILE A 93 2.51 6.36 5.76
CA ILE A 93 2.57 4.89 5.68
C ILE A 93 2.98 4.42 4.27
N ALA A 94 2.42 5.06 3.23
CA ALA A 94 2.51 4.56 1.87
C ALA A 94 3.70 5.09 1.07
N GLU A 95 4.10 6.35 1.27
CA GLU A 95 5.10 6.98 0.41
C GLU A 95 6.53 6.52 0.72
N PRO A 96 7.31 6.18 -0.32
CA PRO A 96 8.67 5.66 -0.18
C PRO A 96 9.63 6.58 0.60
N LYS A 97 9.44 7.90 0.51
CA LYS A 97 10.28 8.90 1.19
C LYS A 97 10.31 8.73 2.72
N TYR A 98 9.25 8.19 3.30
CA TYR A 98 9.18 7.97 4.75
C TYR A 98 9.80 6.64 5.21
N LYS A 99 10.23 5.79 4.28
CA LYS A 99 10.92 4.52 4.55
C LYS A 99 10.22 3.66 5.61
N MET A 100 8.88 3.65 5.60
CA MET A 100 8.10 2.89 6.56
C MET A 100 8.46 1.42 6.50
N VAL A 101 8.94 0.91 7.63
CA VAL A 101 9.40 -0.48 7.77
C VAL A 101 8.24 -1.45 7.61
N LYS A 102 8.43 -2.53 6.86
CA LYS A 102 7.43 -3.58 6.64
C LYS A 102 8.06 -4.95 6.81
N THR A 103 7.48 -5.77 7.67
CA THR A 103 7.95 -7.14 7.92
C THR A 103 6.98 -8.16 7.33
N TYR A 104 7.54 -9.17 6.70
CA TYR A 104 6.79 -10.24 6.04
C TYR A 104 7.27 -11.60 6.52
N TRP A 105 6.34 -12.52 6.71
CA TRP A 105 6.63 -13.94 6.75
C TRP A 105 6.45 -14.51 5.35
N VAL A 106 7.46 -15.26 4.92
CA VAL A 106 7.56 -15.72 3.53
C VAL A 106 7.81 -17.22 3.51
N GLN A 107 6.86 -17.97 2.99
CA GLN A 107 7.08 -19.37 2.64
C GLN A 107 7.66 -19.44 1.23
N VAL A 108 8.77 -20.13 1.08
CA VAL A 108 9.48 -20.30 -0.19
C VAL A 108 9.61 -21.77 -0.55
N GLU A 109 9.75 -22.04 -1.83
CA GLU A 109 10.11 -23.36 -2.36
C GLU A 109 11.64 -23.51 -2.24
N GLY A 110 12.10 -24.60 -1.64
CA GLY A 110 13.50 -24.86 -1.37
C GLY A 110 13.90 -24.67 0.09
N SER A 111 15.08 -25.12 0.44
CA SER A 111 15.72 -24.91 1.75
C SER A 111 16.53 -23.63 1.72
N VAL A 112 16.23 -22.70 2.63
CA VAL A 112 16.94 -21.41 2.74
C VAL A 112 18.36 -21.67 3.26
N THR A 113 19.36 -21.14 2.57
CA THR A 113 20.77 -21.19 2.97
C THR A 113 21.24 -19.85 3.57
N ASP A 114 22.33 -19.87 4.36
CA ASP A 114 22.91 -18.63 4.91
C ASP A 114 23.43 -17.69 3.83
N GLN A 115 23.94 -18.25 2.72
CA GLN A 115 24.37 -17.46 1.57
C GLN A 115 23.20 -16.67 0.96
N GLN A 116 22.04 -17.28 0.79
CA GLN A 116 20.84 -16.61 0.26
C GLN A 116 20.32 -15.53 1.22
N LEU A 117 20.36 -15.79 2.53
CA LEU A 117 20.01 -14.76 3.54
C LEU A 117 20.99 -13.58 3.46
N THR A 118 22.29 -13.84 3.36
CA THR A 118 23.31 -12.80 3.22
C THR A 118 23.08 -11.94 1.96
N GLN A 119 22.74 -12.56 0.84
CA GLN A 119 22.41 -11.85 -0.40
C GLN A 119 21.19 -10.93 -0.21
N LEU A 120 20.12 -11.41 0.44
CA LEU A 120 18.95 -10.58 0.74
C LEU A 120 19.29 -9.43 1.67
N GLN A 121 20.15 -9.66 2.66
CA GLN A 121 20.59 -8.66 3.62
C GLN A 121 21.46 -7.57 2.98
N GLN A 122 22.26 -7.90 1.98
CA GLN A 122 23.09 -6.96 1.23
C GLN A 122 22.32 -6.17 0.18
N GLY A 123 21.14 -6.64 -0.18
CA GLY A 123 20.35 -6.18 -1.32
C GLY A 123 20.60 -7.02 -2.56
N VAL A 124 19.62 -7.10 -3.43
CA VAL A 124 19.66 -7.88 -4.68
C VAL A 124 19.36 -7.02 -5.88
N LEU A 125 19.98 -7.34 -7.00
CA LEU A 125 19.72 -6.66 -8.27
C LEU A 125 18.41 -7.18 -8.87
N LEU A 126 17.47 -6.27 -9.05
CA LEU A 126 16.20 -6.52 -9.75
C LEU A 126 16.20 -5.78 -11.10
N ASN A 127 15.21 -6.04 -11.94
CA ASN A 127 15.10 -5.38 -13.25
C ASN A 127 15.02 -3.84 -13.17
N ASP A 128 14.54 -3.32 -12.04
CA ASP A 128 14.39 -1.88 -11.75
C ASP A 128 15.50 -1.35 -10.81
N GLY A 129 16.63 -2.05 -10.72
CA GLY A 129 17.82 -1.66 -9.97
C GLY A 129 18.01 -2.39 -8.66
N MET A 130 19.16 -2.13 -8.01
CA MET A 130 19.53 -2.70 -6.72
C MET A 130 18.49 -2.34 -5.64
N THR A 131 18.11 -3.31 -4.83
CA THR A 131 17.28 -3.05 -3.64
C THR A 131 18.12 -2.46 -2.51
N LEU A 132 17.48 -1.79 -1.59
CA LEU A 132 18.11 -1.48 -0.31
C LEU A 132 18.37 -2.78 0.47
N PRO A 133 19.36 -2.78 1.38
CA PRO A 133 19.57 -3.86 2.34
C PRO A 133 18.28 -4.21 3.08
N ALA A 134 18.03 -5.49 3.30
CA ALA A 134 16.91 -6.01 4.06
C ALA A 134 17.39 -6.69 5.35
N GLN A 135 16.51 -6.83 6.34
CA GLN A 135 16.72 -7.83 7.37
C GLN A 135 16.09 -9.14 6.87
N ALA A 136 16.81 -10.24 6.93
CA ALA A 136 16.31 -11.53 6.50
C ALA A 136 16.86 -12.62 7.45
N GLU A 137 15.98 -13.49 7.92
CA GLU A 137 16.31 -14.57 8.83
C GLU A 137 15.40 -15.79 8.58
N ARG A 138 15.90 -16.99 8.87
CA ARG A 138 15.04 -18.18 8.91
C ARG A 138 14.12 -18.09 10.11
N ILE A 139 12.90 -18.54 9.93
CA ILE A 139 11.97 -18.76 11.03
C ILE A 139 11.43 -20.19 10.95
N HIS A 140 10.94 -20.70 12.07
CA HIS A 140 10.11 -21.89 12.06
C HIS A 140 8.80 -21.60 11.35
N GLU A 141 8.12 -22.65 10.87
CA GLU A 141 6.77 -22.49 10.34
C GLU A 141 5.88 -21.82 11.40
N PRO A 142 5.32 -20.64 11.09
CA PRO A 142 4.50 -19.93 12.06
C PRO A 142 3.15 -20.64 12.25
N ASP A 143 2.64 -20.61 13.46
CA ASP A 143 1.28 -21.07 13.78
C ASP A 143 0.28 -20.04 13.28
N ILE A 144 -0.22 -20.26 12.07
CA ILE A 144 -1.12 -19.35 11.37
C ILE A 144 -2.25 -20.13 10.69
N TRP A 145 -3.26 -19.41 10.28
CA TRP A 145 -4.42 -19.94 9.55
C TRP A 145 -4.03 -20.69 8.27
N PRO A 146 -4.73 -21.77 7.93
CA PRO A 146 -4.55 -22.45 6.65
C PRO A 146 -5.01 -21.52 5.51
N ARG A 147 -4.26 -21.50 4.39
CA ARG A 147 -4.66 -20.73 3.22
C ARG A 147 -5.69 -21.48 2.38
N THR A 148 -6.69 -20.74 1.88
CA THR A 148 -7.68 -21.25 0.92
C THR A 148 -7.57 -20.42 -0.38
N PRO A 149 -7.30 -21.04 -1.57
CA PRO A 149 -6.91 -22.45 -1.76
C PRO A 149 -5.55 -22.75 -1.11
N PRO A 150 -5.26 -24.04 -0.83
CA PRO A 150 -3.98 -24.44 -0.23
C PRO A 150 -2.77 -23.97 -1.03
N VAL A 151 -1.64 -23.84 -0.37
CA VAL A 151 -0.36 -23.57 -1.04
C VAL A 151 -0.01 -24.77 -1.93
N ARG A 152 0.51 -24.49 -3.13
CA ARG A 152 0.97 -25.54 -4.03
C ARG A 152 2.01 -26.41 -3.33
N PHE A 153 1.76 -27.70 -3.29
CA PHE A 153 2.66 -28.70 -2.73
C PHE A 153 3.34 -29.50 -3.83
N ARG A 154 4.66 -29.73 -3.69
CA ARG A 154 5.44 -30.61 -4.54
C ARG A 154 6.18 -31.60 -3.65
N ALA A 155 5.88 -32.90 -3.77
CA ALA A 155 6.34 -33.96 -2.85
C ALA A 155 7.87 -34.04 -2.67
N HIS A 156 8.65 -33.65 -3.68
CA HIS A 156 10.10 -33.77 -3.66
C HIS A 156 10.87 -32.47 -3.48
N ILE A 157 10.17 -31.34 -3.24
CA ILE A 157 10.80 -30.04 -3.05
C ILE A 157 10.45 -29.56 -1.65
N PRO A 158 11.44 -29.38 -0.76
CA PRO A 158 11.19 -28.86 0.57
C PRO A 158 10.66 -27.43 0.51
N THR A 159 10.03 -26.99 1.55
CA THR A 159 9.65 -25.57 1.76
C THR A 159 10.29 -25.05 3.03
N SER A 160 10.55 -23.76 3.06
CA SER A 160 11.12 -23.09 4.22
C SER A 160 10.37 -21.81 4.49
N TRP A 161 10.44 -21.35 5.74
CA TRP A 161 9.92 -20.06 6.16
C TRP A 161 11.05 -19.10 6.51
N MET A 162 10.87 -17.84 6.15
CA MET A 162 11.77 -16.75 6.53
C MET A 162 10.98 -15.49 6.90
N SER A 163 11.58 -14.66 7.72
CA SER A 163 11.15 -13.29 8.00
C SER A 163 11.98 -12.34 7.15
N ILE A 164 11.32 -11.42 6.42
CA ILE A 164 12.00 -10.38 5.63
C ILE A 164 11.43 -9.02 6.02
N THR A 165 12.32 -8.10 6.39
CA THR A 165 11.97 -6.71 6.73
C THR A 165 12.64 -5.77 5.75
N ILE A 166 11.83 -4.91 5.11
CA ILE A 166 12.26 -3.92 4.12
C ILE A 166 11.74 -2.52 4.47
N THR A 167 12.44 -1.49 3.99
CA THR A 167 12.05 -0.07 4.10
C THR A 167 11.57 0.52 2.79
N GLU A 168 11.54 -0.27 1.74
CA GLU A 168 11.05 0.06 0.41
C GLU A 168 9.62 -0.47 0.19
N GLY A 169 9.07 -0.19 -0.99
CA GLY A 169 7.72 -0.64 -1.37
C GLY A 169 7.55 -0.77 -2.88
N ARG A 170 8.57 -1.29 -3.60
CA ARG A 170 8.48 -1.51 -5.05
C ARG A 170 7.42 -2.58 -5.36
N ASN A 171 6.89 -2.55 -6.58
CA ASN A 171 5.91 -3.55 -7.02
C ASN A 171 6.45 -4.97 -6.83
N ARG A 172 5.71 -5.79 -6.08
CA ARG A 172 6.02 -7.21 -5.80
C ARG A 172 7.47 -7.45 -5.32
N GLN A 173 8.03 -6.50 -4.57
CA GLN A 173 9.45 -6.47 -4.26
C GLN A 173 9.93 -7.74 -3.56
N VAL A 174 9.30 -8.15 -2.44
CA VAL A 174 9.73 -9.34 -1.68
C VAL A 174 9.71 -10.60 -2.56
N ARG A 175 8.69 -10.79 -3.39
CA ARG A 175 8.60 -11.94 -4.32
C ARG A 175 9.71 -11.93 -5.37
N ARG A 176 10.08 -10.75 -5.86
CA ARG A 176 11.20 -10.62 -6.81
C ARG A 176 12.54 -10.83 -6.14
N MET A 177 12.71 -10.35 -4.90
CA MET A 177 13.93 -10.53 -4.12
C MET A 177 14.19 -12.02 -3.84
N THR A 178 13.18 -12.75 -3.35
CA THR A 178 13.32 -14.19 -3.07
C THR A 178 13.56 -14.98 -4.35
N ALA A 179 12.88 -14.66 -5.44
CA ALA A 179 13.12 -15.31 -6.74
C ALA A 179 14.53 -15.04 -7.26
N ALA A 180 15.08 -13.84 -7.08
CA ALA A 180 16.44 -13.50 -7.52
C ALA A 180 17.53 -14.30 -6.81
N VAL A 181 17.28 -14.79 -5.60
CA VAL A 181 18.19 -15.68 -4.87
C VAL A 181 17.81 -17.17 -5.01
N GLY A 182 16.92 -17.50 -5.97
CA GLY A 182 16.54 -18.89 -6.26
C GLY A 182 15.50 -19.49 -5.31
N LEU A 183 14.76 -18.68 -4.59
CA LEU A 183 13.73 -19.08 -3.61
C LEU A 183 12.33 -18.57 -4.03
N PRO A 184 11.62 -19.24 -4.93
CA PRO A 184 10.28 -18.80 -5.34
C PRO A 184 9.31 -18.70 -4.17
N THR A 185 8.64 -17.58 -4.02
CA THR A 185 7.64 -17.37 -2.97
C THR A 185 6.38 -18.16 -3.22
N LEU A 186 6.00 -19.02 -2.29
CA LEU A 186 4.75 -19.78 -2.25
C LEU A 186 3.65 -19.01 -1.51
N ARG A 187 3.98 -18.44 -0.35
CA ARG A 187 3.06 -17.67 0.50
C ARG A 187 3.74 -16.42 1.02
N LEU A 188 3.02 -15.31 1.07
CA LEU A 188 3.55 -14.03 1.54
C LEU A 188 2.52 -13.36 2.44
N ILE A 189 2.90 -13.12 3.69
CA ILE A 189 2.04 -12.54 4.71
C ILE A 189 2.74 -11.31 5.31
N ARG A 190 2.14 -10.13 5.17
CA ARG A 190 2.66 -8.95 5.85
C ARG A 190 2.21 -8.94 7.30
N VAL A 191 3.14 -9.04 8.23
CA VAL A 191 2.85 -9.15 9.66
C VAL A 191 3.03 -7.86 10.43
N LYS A 192 3.81 -6.90 9.89
CA LYS A 192 4.08 -5.62 10.57
C LYS A 192 4.27 -4.47 9.58
N ILE A 193 3.81 -3.29 9.95
CA ILE A 193 4.05 -2.00 9.29
C ILE A 193 4.37 -0.98 10.38
N GLY A 194 5.61 -0.46 10.42
CA GLY A 194 6.04 0.41 11.52
C GLY A 194 5.79 -0.25 12.88
N ASP A 195 5.03 0.40 13.74
CA ASP A 195 4.70 -0.12 15.08
C ASP A 195 3.43 -1.00 15.10
N TRP A 196 2.65 -1.01 14.02
CA TRP A 196 1.44 -1.83 13.94
C TRP A 196 1.76 -3.25 13.52
N SER A 197 1.26 -4.20 14.29
CA SER A 197 1.38 -5.63 14.05
C SER A 197 0.04 -6.28 13.76
N LEU A 198 0.09 -7.40 13.04
CA LEU A 198 -1.08 -8.22 12.74
C LEU A 198 -1.75 -8.74 14.02
N GLY A 199 -0.95 -9.13 15.03
CA GLY A 199 -1.47 -9.73 16.27
C GLY A 199 -2.30 -10.98 15.98
N ASP A 200 -3.39 -11.13 16.71
CA ASP A 200 -4.28 -12.32 16.66
C ASP A 200 -5.40 -12.20 15.60
N LEU A 201 -5.37 -11.16 14.76
CA LEU A 201 -6.38 -10.98 13.73
C LEU A 201 -6.42 -12.16 12.76
N GLN A 202 -7.55 -12.83 12.66
CA GLN A 202 -7.79 -13.88 11.68
C GLN A 202 -8.09 -13.28 10.29
N PRO A 203 -7.95 -14.03 9.18
CA PRO A 203 -8.27 -13.53 7.84
C PRO A 203 -9.65 -12.90 7.75
N GLY A 204 -9.72 -11.69 7.21
CA GLY A 204 -10.95 -10.91 7.11
C GLY A 204 -11.33 -10.14 8.38
N GLN A 205 -10.71 -10.42 9.50
CA GLN A 205 -10.93 -9.64 10.73
C GLN A 205 -10.19 -8.31 10.67
N TRP A 206 -10.78 -7.32 11.30
CA TRP A 206 -10.20 -5.99 11.45
C TRP A 206 -10.45 -5.41 12.84
N LYS A 207 -9.65 -4.46 13.22
CA LYS A 207 -9.85 -3.65 14.44
C LYS A 207 -9.50 -2.20 14.18
N GLU A 208 -10.14 -1.30 14.89
CA GLU A 208 -9.81 0.12 14.90
C GLU A 208 -8.83 0.41 16.04
N VAL A 209 -7.84 1.23 15.77
CA VAL A 209 -6.83 1.66 16.73
C VAL A 209 -6.66 3.18 16.68
N ALA A 210 -5.98 3.76 17.66
CA ALA A 210 -5.68 5.18 17.67
C ALA A 210 -4.89 5.59 16.41
N ALA A 211 -5.34 6.62 15.72
CA ALA A 211 -4.71 7.15 14.51
C ALA A 211 -3.54 8.10 14.87
N VAL A 212 -2.58 7.58 15.63
CA VAL A 212 -1.35 8.29 16.02
C VAL A 212 -0.12 7.63 15.38
N LEU A 213 0.88 8.47 15.09
CA LEU A 213 2.22 8.07 14.62
C LEU A 213 3.22 8.29 15.71
#